data_4103cbfc9a699e7fe68fb43a9a5e06da
#
_entry.id   4103cbfc9a699e7fe68fb43a9a5e06da
#
_cell.length_a   1.000
_cell.length_b   1.000
_cell.length_c   1.000
_cell.angle_alpha   90.00
_cell.angle_beta   90.00
_cell.angle_gamma   90.00
#
_symmetry.space_group_name_H-M   'P 1'
#
loop_
_entity.id
_entity.type
_entity.pdbx_description
1 polymer ?
#
loop_
_entity_poly.entity_id
_entity_poly.type
_entity_poly.pdbx_seq_one_letter_code
_entity_poly.pdbx_strand_id
1 'polypeptide(L)'
;MTVYLQAQTAVQPTFSPTRFAEGVVVIDAGHGGEDGGAVSISGAVESNINLAIALRLDAIFGLYGVPTVLLRDSDISLHDEQANTLREKKVSDLKNRVAAIEALDEPTVISIHQNTYPSSKYHGAQVFYANGELSLPLARQTQAVLKQVLDPENDRMPTAVPSSVYLMNHISCKAILVECGFLSNPEEDQLLQSSDYQKKLATALAGAYLSYRETVSKGEILNAS
;
A
#
# COMPACT_ATOMS: atom_id res chain seq x y z
N MET A 1 -17.42 49.92 -20.26
CA MET A 1 -16.34 49.16 -19.63
C MET A 1 -17.01 48.12 -18.73
N THR A 2 -17.27 46.89 -19.27
CA THR A 2 -18.08 45.88 -18.61
C THR A 2 -17.10 44.87 -17.94
N VAL A 3 -17.11 44.86 -16.61
CA VAL A 3 -16.28 43.93 -15.83
C VAL A 3 -16.99 42.57 -15.79
N TYR A 4 -16.41 41.56 -16.43
CA TYR A 4 -16.86 40.17 -16.26
C TYR A 4 -16.27 39.62 -14.95
N LEU A 5 -17.10 39.46 -13.93
CA LEU A 5 -16.79 38.62 -12.78
C LEU A 5 -16.83 37.15 -13.21
N GLN A 6 -15.68 36.51 -13.34
CA GLN A 6 -15.61 35.06 -13.40
C GLN A 6 -15.91 34.51 -12.00
N ALA A 7 -17.08 33.90 -11.87
CA ALA A 7 -17.41 33.08 -10.72
C ALA A 7 -16.59 31.80 -10.81
N GLN A 8 -15.51 31.71 -9.99
CA GLN A 8 -14.88 30.42 -9.71
C GLN A 8 -15.87 29.59 -8.90
N THR A 9 -16.53 28.64 -9.54
CA THR A 9 -17.25 27.58 -8.86
C THR A 9 -16.22 26.70 -8.15
N ALA A 10 -15.99 27.00 -6.87
CA ALA A 10 -15.28 26.09 -5.98
C ALA A 10 -16.07 24.78 -5.97
N VAL A 11 -15.46 23.71 -6.48
CA VAL A 11 -15.99 22.36 -6.33
C VAL A 11 -15.98 22.08 -4.84
N GLN A 12 -17.15 22.14 -4.23
CA GLN A 12 -17.32 21.74 -2.83
C GLN A 12 -17.17 20.21 -2.79
N PRO A 13 -16.28 19.64 -1.97
CA PRO A 13 -16.22 18.22 -1.80
C PRO A 13 -17.58 17.74 -1.26
N THR A 14 -18.20 16.79 -1.97
CA THR A 14 -19.49 16.23 -1.64
C THR A 14 -19.49 15.35 -0.38
N PHE A 15 -18.32 15.26 0.31
CA PHE A 15 -18.15 14.50 1.53
C PHE A 15 -17.97 15.44 2.71
N SER A 16 -18.90 15.36 3.67
CA SER A 16 -18.74 15.98 4.99
C SER A 16 -17.57 15.29 5.72
N PRO A 17 -16.52 16.02 6.15
CA PRO A 17 -15.37 15.44 6.88
C PRO A 17 -15.76 14.81 8.23
N THR A 18 -16.99 15.04 8.70
CA THR A 18 -17.46 14.63 10.03
C THR A 18 -17.82 13.15 10.17
N ARG A 19 -17.76 12.36 9.10
CA ARG A 19 -18.07 10.92 9.17
C ARG A 19 -16.89 10.01 9.44
N PHE A 20 -15.66 10.52 9.34
CA PHE A 20 -14.45 9.73 9.53
C PHE A 20 -13.49 10.48 10.43
N ALA A 21 -13.62 10.26 11.74
CA ALA A 21 -12.69 10.76 12.77
C ALA A 21 -11.37 9.96 12.82
N GLU A 22 -11.06 9.21 11.78
CA GLU A 22 -9.84 8.43 11.67
C GLU A 22 -8.97 8.97 10.54
N GLY A 23 -7.64 8.95 10.76
CA GLY A 23 -6.65 9.52 9.86
C GLY A 23 -6.69 8.96 8.43
N VAL A 24 -5.98 9.62 7.54
CA VAL A 24 -5.88 9.28 6.12
C VAL A 24 -5.16 7.95 5.90
N VAL A 25 -5.56 7.18 4.87
CA VAL A 25 -4.80 6.00 4.43
C VAL A 25 -3.77 6.43 3.38
N VAL A 26 -2.50 6.22 3.70
CA VAL A 26 -1.42 6.39 2.74
C VAL A 26 -1.24 5.07 1.98
N ILE A 27 -1.37 5.13 0.66
CA ILE A 27 -1.11 3.99 -0.22
C ILE A 27 0.27 4.22 -0.86
N ASP A 28 1.21 3.36 -0.49
CA ASP A 28 2.56 3.36 -1.03
C ASP A 28 2.69 2.27 -2.10
N ALA A 29 2.79 2.66 -3.36
CA ALA A 29 3.20 1.75 -4.42
C ALA A 29 4.72 1.66 -4.41
N GLY A 30 5.28 0.56 -3.89
CA GLY A 30 6.71 0.38 -3.76
C GLY A 30 7.48 0.59 -5.06
N HIS A 31 8.72 1.08 -4.98
CA HIS A 31 9.58 1.41 -6.12
C HIS A 31 9.02 2.53 -7.01
N GLY A 32 9.53 2.66 -8.24
CA GLY A 32 9.05 3.62 -9.25
C GLY A 32 10.18 4.34 -9.99
N GLY A 33 9.91 4.76 -11.21
CA GLY A 33 10.90 5.38 -12.10
C GLY A 33 12.08 4.46 -12.38
N GLU A 34 13.29 4.91 -12.08
CA GLU A 34 14.52 4.14 -12.34
C GLU A 34 14.71 2.94 -11.38
N ASP A 35 14.06 2.95 -10.20
CA ASP A 35 14.01 1.78 -9.31
C ASP A 35 12.78 0.93 -9.66
N GLY A 36 12.92 0.03 -10.61
CA GLY A 36 11.84 -0.88 -11.00
C GLY A 36 11.48 -1.93 -9.95
N GLY A 37 12.29 -2.12 -8.90
CA GLY A 37 12.18 -3.27 -8.00
C GLY A 37 12.62 -4.57 -8.64
N ALA A 38 11.98 -5.67 -8.30
CA ALA A 38 12.24 -6.97 -8.91
C ALA A 38 11.69 -7.03 -10.34
N VAL A 39 12.29 -7.91 -11.14
CA VAL A 39 11.79 -8.27 -12.48
C VAL A 39 11.31 -9.72 -12.42
N SER A 40 10.10 -9.96 -12.88
CA SER A 40 9.49 -11.28 -12.91
C SER A 40 10.18 -12.20 -13.91
N ILE A 41 9.87 -13.49 -13.84
CA ILE A 41 10.40 -14.48 -14.79
C ILE A 41 9.94 -14.24 -16.24
N SER A 42 8.80 -13.56 -16.44
CA SER A 42 8.30 -13.16 -17.78
C SER A 42 8.76 -11.76 -18.20
N GLY A 43 9.51 -11.04 -17.35
CA GLY A 43 10.04 -9.71 -17.62
C GLY A 43 9.16 -8.55 -17.13
N ALA A 44 8.09 -8.81 -16.39
CA ALA A 44 7.29 -7.74 -15.79
C ALA A 44 8.04 -7.08 -14.64
N VAL A 45 7.91 -5.76 -14.54
CA VAL A 45 8.59 -4.94 -13.54
C VAL A 45 7.69 -4.74 -12.33
N GLU A 46 8.20 -4.99 -11.14
CA GLU A 46 7.49 -4.92 -9.87
C GLU A 46 6.77 -3.58 -9.65
N SER A 47 7.47 -2.46 -9.90
CA SER A 47 6.92 -1.11 -9.68
C SER A 47 5.63 -0.85 -10.45
N ASN A 48 5.49 -1.42 -11.65
CA ASN A 48 4.30 -1.28 -12.49
C ASN A 48 3.11 -2.07 -11.91
N ILE A 49 3.37 -3.27 -11.38
CA ILE A 49 2.36 -4.11 -10.73
C ILE A 49 1.89 -3.43 -9.44
N ASN A 50 2.84 -2.94 -8.62
CA ASN A 50 2.54 -2.21 -7.39
C ASN A 50 1.65 -0.99 -7.65
N LEU A 51 1.99 -0.18 -8.65
CA LEU A 51 1.20 0.99 -9.04
C LEU A 51 -0.20 0.59 -9.51
N ALA A 52 -0.31 -0.45 -10.32
CA ALA A 52 -1.59 -0.91 -10.85
C ALA A 52 -2.54 -1.39 -9.73
N ILE A 53 -2.02 -2.03 -8.68
CA ILE A 53 -2.80 -2.44 -7.50
C ILE A 53 -3.15 -1.22 -6.65
N ALA A 54 -2.19 -0.31 -6.42
CA ALA A 54 -2.37 0.90 -5.61
C ALA A 54 -3.47 1.81 -6.15
N LEU A 55 -3.49 2.08 -7.46
CA LEU A 55 -4.52 2.89 -8.11
C LEU A 55 -5.92 2.26 -8.01
N ARG A 56 -6.01 0.93 -8.05
CA ARG A 56 -7.28 0.22 -7.84
C ARG A 56 -7.74 0.29 -6.40
N LEU A 57 -6.81 0.16 -5.46
CA LEU A 57 -7.10 0.27 -4.03
C LEU A 57 -7.60 1.67 -3.69
N ASP A 58 -6.94 2.70 -4.20
CA ASP A 58 -7.36 4.10 -4.05
C ASP A 58 -8.77 4.33 -4.59
N ALA A 59 -9.07 3.85 -5.81
CA ALA A 59 -10.40 3.96 -6.40
C ALA A 59 -11.49 3.26 -5.55
N ILE A 60 -11.19 2.09 -4.97
CA ILE A 60 -12.12 1.38 -4.11
C ILE A 60 -12.32 2.17 -2.80
N PHE A 61 -11.26 2.66 -2.18
CA PHE A 61 -11.38 3.50 -0.98
C PHE A 61 -12.21 4.75 -1.24
N GLY A 62 -12.03 5.39 -2.40
CA GLY A 62 -12.87 6.52 -2.83
C GLY A 62 -14.36 6.19 -2.88
N LEU A 63 -14.74 4.99 -3.36
CA LEU A 63 -16.13 4.54 -3.36
C LEU A 63 -16.71 4.37 -1.95
N TYR A 64 -15.88 3.99 -0.98
CA TYR A 64 -16.27 3.84 0.43
C TYR A 64 -16.07 5.11 1.26
N GLY A 65 -15.66 6.22 0.64
CA GLY A 65 -15.43 7.49 1.32
C GLY A 65 -14.26 7.46 2.32
N VAL A 66 -13.30 6.58 2.12
CA VAL A 66 -12.04 6.54 2.90
C VAL A 66 -11.07 7.55 2.29
N PRO A 67 -10.61 8.56 3.04
CA PRO A 67 -9.63 9.51 2.51
C PRO A 67 -8.28 8.81 2.30
N THR A 68 -7.67 9.03 1.14
CA THR A 68 -6.41 8.43 0.75
C THR A 68 -5.38 9.46 0.30
N VAL A 69 -4.11 9.12 0.44
CA VAL A 69 -2.97 9.78 -0.19
C VAL A 69 -2.13 8.72 -0.90
N LEU A 70 -2.03 8.82 -2.21
CA LEU A 70 -1.06 8.04 -2.99
C LEU A 70 0.31 8.73 -2.91
N LEU A 71 1.37 8.00 -2.52
CA LEU A 71 2.74 8.56 -2.57
C LEU A 71 3.21 8.78 -3.99
N ARG A 72 2.76 7.95 -4.93
CA ARG A 72 2.88 8.17 -6.38
C ARG A 72 1.65 7.61 -7.11
N ASP A 73 1.24 8.28 -8.17
CA ASP A 73 0.12 7.92 -9.05
C ASP A 73 0.56 7.57 -10.48
N SER A 74 1.85 7.62 -10.73
CA SER A 74 2.50 7.36 -12.00
C SER A 74 3.84 6.63 -11.79
N ASP A 75 4.49 6.21 -12.86
CA ASP A 75 5.81 5.56 -12.77
C ASP A 75 6.91 6.59 -12.58
N ILE A 76 7.00 7.13 -11.38
CA ILE A 76 8.01 8.09 -10.94
C ILE A 76 8.68 7.64 -9.65
N SER A 77 9.88 8.11 -9.43
CA SER A 77 10.57 8.12 -8.13
C SER A 77 10.43 9.50 -7.50
N LEU A 78 10.34 9.55 -6.18
CA LEU A 78 10.19 10.77 -5.40
C LEU A 78 11.54 11.38 -4.97
N HIS A 79 12.64 11.01 -5.64
CA HIS A 79 13.96 11.51 -5.31
C HIS A 79 14.13 12.99 -5.68
N ASP A 80 15.04 13.67 -4.97
CA ASP A 80 15.40 15.05 -5.26
C ASP A 80 16.25 15.13 -6.55
N GLU A 81 16.15 16.24 -7.28
CA GLU A 81 16.89 16.48 -8.53
C GLU A 81 18.41 16.42 -8.37
N GLN A 82 18.94 16.61 -7.14
CA GLN A 82 20.35 16.57 -6.83
C GLN A 82 20.91 15.14 -6.74
N ALA A 83 20.08 14.12 -6.66
CA ALA A 83 20.48 12.72 -6.63
C ALA A 83 20.90 12.26 -8.03
N ASN A 84 22.18 11.94 -8.21
CA ASN A 84 22.75 11.68 -9.54
C ASN A 84 22.97 10.18 -9.83
N THR A 85 23.16 9.37 -8.79
CA THR A 85 23.36 7.92 -8.92
C THR A 85 22.07 7.17 -8.53
N LEU A 86 21.88 5.96 -9.07
CA LEU A 86 20.75 5.11 -8.69
C LEU A 86 20.64 4.90 -7.17
N ARG A 87 21.80 4.77 -6.50
CA ARG A 87 21.83 4.62 -5.04
C ARG A 87 21.36 5.89 -4.33
N GLU A 88 21.83 7.05 -4.76
CA GLU A 88 21.41 8.34 -4.19
C GLU A 88 19.94 8.58 -4.43
N LYS A 89 19.44 8.30 -5.65
CA LYS A 89 18.02 8.41 -5.99
C LYS A 89 17.17 7.51 -5.11
N LYS A 90 17.53 6.25 -4.92
CA LYS A 90 16.81 5.32 -4.04
C LYS A 90 16.80 5.78 -2.59
N VAL A 91 17.91 6.28 -2.07
CA VAL A 91 18.00 6.78 -0.70
C VAL A 91 17.16 8.06 -0.54
N SER A 92 17.21 8.98 -1.52
CA SER A 92 16.41 10.20 -1.51
C SER A 92 14.91 9.88 -1.62
N ASP A 93 14.51 9.00 -2.53
CA ASP A 93 13.13 8.54 -2.69
C ASP A 93 12.56 8.01 -1.36
N LEU A 94 13.26 7.08 -0.70
CA LEU A 94 12.82 6.52 0.57
C LEU A 94 12.71 7.57 1.68
N LYS A 95 13.63 8.55 1.75
CA LYS A 95 13.57 9.65 2.70
C LYS A 95 12.36 10.56 2.44
N ASN A 96 12.10 10.85 1.18
CA ASN A 96 10.97 11.71 0.79
C ASN A 96 9.63 11.02 1.05
N ARG A 97 9.54 9.68 0.86
CA ARG A 97 8.37 8.89 1.29
C ARG A 97 8.16 8.97 2.80
N VAL A 98 9.21 8.79 3.60
CA VAL A 98 9.14 8.96 5.06
C VAL A 98 8.65 10.35 5.41
N ALA A 99 9.25 11.40 4.85
CA ALA A 99 8.88 12.78 5.14
C ALA A 99 7.42 13.07 4.76
N ALA A 100 6.94 12.56 3.63
CA ALA A 100 5.55 12.73 3.20
C ALA A 100 4.55 12.05 4.16
N ILE A 101 4.88 10.87 4.67
CA ILE A 101 4.05 10.14 5.64
C ILE A 101 4.04 10.84 6.99
N GLU A 102 5.23 11.19 7.52
CA GLU A 102 5.37 11.82 8.84
C GLU A 102 4.78 13.25 8.91
N ALA A 103 4.53 13.88 7.75
CA ALA A 103 3.85 15.18 7.67
C ALA A 103 2.32 15.08 7.86
N LEU A 104 1.76 13.88 7.88
CA LEU A 104 0.33 13.64 8.04
C LEU A 104 -0.02 13.33 9.49
N ASP A 105 -1.24 13.68 9.89
CA ASP A 105 -1.76 13.42 11.22
C ASP A 105 -2.33 11.99 11.30
N GLU A 106 -1.76 11.17 12.16
CA GLU A 106 -2.15 9.77 12.43
C GLU A 106 -2.49 8.93 11.17
N PRO A 107 -1.64 8.90 10.12
CA PRO A 107 -1.93 8.13 8.93
C PRO A 107 -1.86 6.62 9.20
N THR A 108 -2.55 5.85 8.36
CA THR A 108 -2.33 4.40 8.25
C THR A 108 -1.69 4.10 6.90
N VAL A 109 -0.54 3.43 6.89
CA VAL A 109 0.20 3.13 5.66
C VAL A 109 -0.09 1.70 5.19
N ILE A 110 -0.42 1.55 3.90
CA ILE A 110 -0.47 0.28 3.19
C ILE A 110 0.55 0.35 2.05
N SER A 111 1.70 -0.28 2.24
CA SER A 111 2.75 -0.38 1.22
C SER A 111 2.57 -1.66 0.42
N ILE A 112 2.59 -1.56 -0.91
CA ILE A 112 2.31 -2.64 -1.86
C ILE A 112 3.59 -3.02 -2.58
N HIS A 113 3.97 -4.28 -2.48
CA HIS A 113 5.16 -4.88 -3.06
C HIS A 113 4.89 -6.25 -3.67
N GLN A 114 5.87 -6.78 -4.39
CA GLN A 114 5.90 -8.14 -4.89
C GLN A 114 7.19 -8.81 -4.43
N ASN A 115 7.06 -10.04 -3.96
CA ASN A 115 8.19 -10.82 -3.49
C ASN A 115 8.94 -11.49 -4.66
N THR A 116 10.20 -11.82 -4.41
CA THR A 116 10.99 -12.70 -5.28
C THR A 116 11.89 -13.59 -4.44
N TYR A 117 12.10 -14.82 -4.89
CA TYR A 117 12.97 -15.77 -4.20
C TYR A 117 13.64 -16.69 -5.22
N PRO A 118 14.87 -17.18 -4.97
CA PRO A 118 15.58 -18.05 -5.92
C PRO A 118 14.84 -19.34 -6.27
N SER A 119 13.92 -19.80 -5.42
CA SER A 119 13.10 -20.98 -5.68
C SER A 119 11.69 -20.60 -6.14
N SER A 120 11.25 -21.12 -7.27
CA SER A 120 9.90 -20.93 -7.82
C SER A 120 8.78 -21.64 -7.06
N LYS A 121 9.11 -22.39 -6.01
CA LYS A 121 8.13 -23.11 -5.19
C LYS A 121 7.34 -22.23 -4.24
N TYR A 122 7.92 -21.05 -3.88
CA TYR A 122 7.27 -20.15 -2.97
C TYR A 122 6.14 -19.40 -3.67
N HIS A 123 5.00 -19.31 -2.98
CA HIS A 123 3.80 -18.62 -3.41
C HIS A 123 3.06 -18.07 -2.19
N GLY A 124 1.99 -17.30 -2.43
CA GLY A 124 1.09 -16.77 -1.42
C GLY A 124 1.53 -15.41 -0.86
N ALA A 125 0.56 -14.55 -0.64
CA ALA A 125 0.78 -13.22 -0.09
C ALA A 125 1.32 -13.27 1.34
N GLN A 126 2.19 -12.30 1.69
CA GLN A 126 2.79 -12.15 3.02
C GLN A 126 2.62 -10.71 3.51
N VAL A 127 2.08 -10.54 4.71
CA VAL A 127 1.97 -9.22 5.36
C VAL A 127 3.09 -9.04 6.38
N PHE A 128 3.78 -7.92 6.27
CA PHE A 128 4.73 -7.44 7.27
C PHE A 128 4.16 -6.23 8.00
N TYR A 129 4.48 -6.06 9.28
CA TYR A 129 4.01 -4.92 10.06
C TYR A 129 5.16 -4.15 10.71
N ALA A 130 5.02 -2.82 10.73
CA ALA A 130 5.88 -1.91 11.49
C ALA A 130 5.25 -1.56 12.84
N ASN A 131 6.05 -1.00 13.75
CA ASN A 131 5.57 -0.44 15.02
C ASN A 131 4.78 -1.42 15.91
N GLY A 132 5.15 -2.71 15.88
CA GLY A 132 4.71 -3.73 16.82
C GLY A 132 3.19 -3.79 17.00
N GLU A 133 2.73 -3.59 18.22
CA GLU A 133 1.33 -3.73 18.62
C GLU A 133 0.39 -2.74 17.90
N LEU A 134 0.87 -1.60 17.50
CA LEU A 134 0.08 -0.59 16.76
C LEU A 134 -0.43 -1.14 15.42
N SER A 135 0.39 -1.88 14.70
CA SER A 135 0.11 -2.35 13.34
C SER A 135 -0.30 -3.82 13.26
N LEU A 136 0.05 -4.63 14.27
CA LEU A 136 -0.21 -6.07 14.26
C LEU A 136 -1.69 -6.45 14.07
N PRO A 137 -2.69 -5.76 14.67
CA PRO A 137 -4.10 -6.08 14.44
C PRO A 137 -4.51 -5.90 12.97
N LEU A 138 -4.09 -4.81 12.32
CA LEU A 138 -4.33 -4.59 10.89
C LEU A 138 -3.62 -5.66 10.05
N ALA A 139 -2.39 -6.01 10.38
CA ALA A 139 -1.64 -7.04 9.67
C ALA A 139 -2.30 -8.41 9.76
N ARG A 140 -2.79 -8.81 10.94
CA ARG A 140 -3.53 -10.06 11.16
C ARG A 140 -4.81 -10.10 10.33
N GLN A 141 -5.60 -9.03 10.37
CA GLN A 141 -6.83 -8.93 9.57
C GLN A 141 -6.52 -9.01 8.07
N THR A 142 -5.50 -8.29 7.62
CA THR A 142 -5.11 -8.29 6.20
C THR A 142 -4.62 -9.67 5.75
N GLN A 143 -3.75 -10.33 6.52
CA GLN A 143 -3.26 -11.66 6.19
C GLN A 143 -4.40 -12.70 6.14
N ALA A 144 -5.35 -12.64 7.08
CA ALA A 144 -6.50 -13.53 7.12
C ALA A 144 -7.41 -13.37 5.89
N VAL A 145 -7.70 -12.13 5.49
CA VAL A 145 -8.49 -11.85 4.29
C VAL A 145 -7.78 -12.28 3.01
N LEU A 146 -6.48 -11.99 2.88
CA LEU A 146 -5.69 -12.42 1.73
C LEU A 146 -5.66 -13.94 1.61
N LYS A 147 -5.46 -14.66 2.73
CA LYS A 147 -5.57 -16.12 2.76
C LYS A 147 -6.94 -16.59 2.27
N GLN A 148 -8.00 -16.09 2.86
CA GLN A 148 -9.37 -16.52 2.56
C GLN A 148 -9.75 -16.27 1.09
N VAL A 149 -9.33 -15.13 0.54
CA VAL A 149 -9.77 -14.65 -0.77
C VAL A 149 -8.88 -15.16 -1.90
N LEU A 150 -7.55 -15.20 -1.69
CA LEU A 150 -6.60 -15.45 -2.77
C LEU A 150 -6.09 -16.87 -2.79
N ASP A 151 -5.67 -17.40 -1.63
CA ASP A 151 -5.03 -18.69 -1.48
C ASP A 151 -5.34 -19.28 -0.10
N PRO A 152 -6.40 -20.12 0.03
CA PRO A 152 -6.78 -20.74 1.30
C PRO A 152 -5.70 -21.66 1.91
N GLU A 153 -4.78 -22.16 1.09
CA GLU A 153 -3.67 -23.02 1.53
C GLU A 153 -2.46 -22.21 2.04
N ASN A 154 -2.48 -20.89 1.89
CA ASN A 154 -1.43 -20.02 2.39
C ASN A 154 -1.41 -20.04 3.93
N ASP A 155 -0.37 -20.61 4.52
CA ASP A 155 -0.19 -20.75 5.97
C ASP A 155 0.67 -19.66 6.60
N ARG A 156 1.05 -18.63 5.81
CA ARG A 156 1.87 -17.51 6.29
C ARG A 156 1.14 -16.71 7.36
N MET A 157 1.91 -16.31 8.36
CA MET A 157 1.46 -15.43 9.43
C MET A 157 2.06 -14.03 9.23
N PRO A 158 1.37 -12.96 9.67
CA PRO A 158 1.98 -11.64 9.64
C PRO A 158 3.25 -11.62 10.48
N THR A 159 4.29 -10.97 9.97
CA THR A 159 5.63 -10.95 10.57
C THR A 159 6.10 -9.52 10.73
N ALA A 160 6.87 -9.23 11.78
CA ALA A 160 7.50 -7.93 11.94
C ALA A 160 8.42 -7.65 10.73
N VAL A 161 8.37 -6.42 10.24
CA VAL A 161 9.16 -6.01 9.10
C VAL A 161 10.67 -6.16 9.37
N PRO A 162 11.48 -6.68 8.43
CA PRO A 162 12.93 -6.75 8.61
C PRO A 162 13.56 -5.35 8.74
N SER A 163 14.64 -5.25 9.50
CA SER A 163 15.37 -3.98 9.70
C SER A 163 15.95 -3.38 8.40
N SER A 164 16.04 -4.17 7.35
CA SER A 164 16.49 -3.71 6.02
C SER A 164 15.46 -2.89 5.25
N VAL A 165 14.17 -2.92 5.66
CA VAL A 165 13.11 -2.17 4.99
C VAL A 165 13.06 -0.75 5.54
N TYR A 166 13.76 0.17 4.87
CA TYR A 166 14.00 1.53 5.36
C TYR A 166 12.70 2.27 5.69
N LEU A 167 11.75 2.37 4.75
CA LEU A 167 10.51 3.10 4.93
C LEU A 167 9.79 2.69 6.22
N MET A 168 9.54 1.40 6.37
CA MET A 168 8.75 0.86 7.48
C MET A 168 9.43 0.97 8.84
N ASN A 169 10.78 1.11 8.86
CA ASN A 169 11.55 1.30 10.09
C ASN A 169 11.79 2.77 10.47
N HIS A 170 11.34 3.72 9.62
CA HIS A 170 11.54 5.16 9.85
C HIS A 170 10.24 5.96 9.93
N ILE A 171 9.10 5.31 9.91
CA ILE A 171 7.78 5.92 10.15
C ILE A 171 7.25 5.51 11.53
N SER A 172 6.50 6.41 12.16
CA SER A 172 5.99 6.22 13.53
C SER A 172 4.54 5.74 13.58
N CYS A 173 3.82 5.84 12.46
CA CYS A 173 2.40 5.54 12.37
C CYS A 173 2.10 4.04 12.21
N LYS A 174 0.81 3.70 12.16
CA LYS A 174 0.32 2.36 11.81
C LYS A 174 0.68 2.03 10.38
N ALA A 175 1.36 0.89 10.15
CA ALA A 175 1.85 0.56 8.82
C ALA A 175 1.98 -0.94 8.57
N ILE A 176 1.52 -1.36 7.40
CA ILE A 176 1.75 -2.71 6.86
C ILE A 176 2.40 -2.64 5.48
N LEU A 177 3.27 -3.60 5.20
CA LEU A 177 3.81 -3.88 3.88
C LEU A 177 3.25 -5.22 3.42
N VAL A 178 2.68 -5.23 2.23
CA VAL A 178 2.07 -6.42 1.64
C VAL A 178 2.86 -6.87 0.43
N GLU A 179 3.52 -8.01 0.57
CA GLU A 179 4.05 -8.78 -0.55
C GLU A 179 2.89 -9.58 -1.15
N CYS A 180 2.38 -9.12 -2.30
CA CYS A 180 1.13 -9.64 -2.86
C CYS A 180 1.24 -11.04 -3.46
N GLY A 181 2.45 -11.49 -3.76
CA GLY A 181 2.81 -12.80 -4.31
C GLY A 181 4.26 -12.80 -4.79
N PHE A 182 4.69 -13.90 -5.40
CA PHE A 182 6.08 -14.12 -5.80
C PHE A 182 6.25 -14.00 -7.32
N LEU A 183 6.98 -12.99 -7.78
CA LEU A 183 7.35 -12.80 -9.19
C LEU A 183 8.25 -13.93 -9.74
N SER A 184 8.86 -14.71 -8.85
CA SER A 184 9.65 -15.90 -9.17
C SER A 184 8.81 -17.17 -9.33
N ASN A 185 7.52 -17.15 -9.01
CA ASN A 185 6.61 -18.26 -9.20
C ASN A 185 5.86 -18.10 -10.55
N PRO A 186 5.89 -19.11 -11.46
CA PRO A 186 5.30 -18.95 -12.79
C PRO A 186 3.78 -18.69 -12.81
N GLU A 187 3.04 -19.25 -11.85
CA GLU A 187 1.59 -19.06 -11.75
C GLU A 187 1.26 -17.70 -11.19
N GLU A 188 1.94 -17.27 -10.12
CA GLU A 188 1.73 -15.97 -9.53
C GLU A 188 2.23 -14.83 -10.43
N ASP A 189 3.33 -15.02 -11.18
CA ASP A 189 3.78 -14.04 -12.18
C ASP A 189 2.68 -13.71 -13.19
N GLN A 190 1.98 -14.73 -13.71
CA GLN A 190 0.85 -14.51 -14.62
C GLN A 190 -0.35 -13.86 -13.94
N LEU A 191 -0.69 -14.31 -12.74
CA LEU A 191 -1.79 -13.75 -11.95
C LEU A 191 -1.55 -12.28 -11.61
N LEU A 192 -0.37 -11.92 -11.09
CA LEU A 192 -0.02 -10.57 -10.65
C LEU A 192 -0.04 -9.54 -11.78
N GLN A 193 0.18 -9.97 -13.03
CA GLN A 193 0.05 -9.15 -14.23
C GLN A 193 -1.41 -9.04 -14.72
N SER A 194 -2.30 -9.92 -14.26
CA SER A 194 -3.70 -9.93 -14.67
C SER A 194 -4.49 -8.80 -14.02
N SER A 195 -5.20 -8.01 -14.83
CA SER A 195 -6.08 -6.93 -14.35
C SER A 195 -7.12 -7.44 -13.36
N ASP A 196 -7.66 -8.64 -13.57
CA ASP A 196 -8.72 -9.18 -12.72
C ASP A 196 -8.16 -9.64 -11.37
N TYR A 197 -6.95 -10.21 -11.34
CA TYR A 197 -6.31 -10.57 -10.09
C TYR A 197 -5.86 -9.35 -9.31
N GLN A 198 -5.36 -8.28 -9.97
CA GLN A 198 -5.05 -7.01 -9.33
C GLN A 198 -6.29 -6.33 -8.72
N LYS A 199 -7.46 -6.43 -9.38
CA LYS A 199 -8.75 -5.99 -8.80
C LYS A 199 -9.11 -6.83 -7.58
N LYS A 200 -8.94 -8.14 -7.65
CA LYS A 200 -9.21 -9.06 -6.54
C LYS A 200 -8.31 -8.74 -5.34
N LEU A 201 -7.01 -8.49 -5.56
CA LEU A 201 -6.05 -8.04 -4.54
C LEU A 201 -6.48 -6.72 -3.90
N ALA A 202 -6.75 -5.70 -4.72
CA ALA A 202 -7.16 -4.39 -4.22
C ALA A 202 -8.47 -4.46 -3.42
N THR A 203 -9.43 -5.28 -3.87
CA THR A 203 -10.69 -5.51 -3.14
C THR A 203 -10.46 -6.21 -1.81
N ALA A 204 -9.58 -7.21 -1.77
CA ALA A 204 -9.21 -7.90 -0.53
C ALA A 204 -8.53 -6.97 0.47
N LEU A 205 -7.59 -6.13 0.01
CA LEU A 205 -6.92 -5.13 0.85
C LEU A 205 -7.90 -4.09 1.40
N ALA A 206 -8.78 -3.56 0.56
CA ALA A 206 -9.81 -2.62 0.99
C ALA A 206 -10.77 -3.26 2.00
N GLY A 207 -11.25 -4.48 1.73
CA GLY A 207 -12.13 -5.22 2.64
C GLY A 207 -11.47 -5.50 3.99
N ALA A 208 -10.19 -5.86 3.99
CA ALA A 208 -9.42 -6.07 5.21
C ALA A 208 -9.33 -4.80 6.07
N TYR A 209 -9.00 -3.67 5.44
CA TYR A 209 -8.92 -2.39 6.14
C TYR A 209 -10.28 -1.94 6.69
N LEU A 210 -11.34 -2.04 5.89
CA LEU A 210 -12.70 -1.66 6.31
C LEU A 210 -13.19 -2.52 7.48
N SER A 211 -12.97 -3.83 7.43
CA SER A 211 -13.30 -4.74 8.53
C SER A 211 -12.49 -4.44 9.78
N TYR A 212 -11.19 -4.17 9.63
CA TYR A 212 -10.34 -3.74 10.74
C TYR A 212 -10.88 -2.47 11.42
N ARG A 213 -11.23 -1.44 10.62
CA ARG A 213 -11.83 -0.20 11.16
C ARG A 213 -13.10 -0.44 11.94
N GLU A 214 -13.99 -1.30 11.42
CA GLU A 214 -15.24 -1.63 12.09
C GLU A 214 -14.97 -2.29 13.45
N THR A 215 -14.00 -3.20 13.53
CA THR A 215 -13.61 -3.87 14.78
C THR A 215 -13.02 -2.90 15.80
N VAL A 216 -12.16 -1.97 15.35
CA VAL A 216 -11.62 -0.91 16.22
C VAL A 216 -12.72 -0.01 16.75
N SER A 217 -13.64 0.43 15.89
CA SER A 217 -14.72 1.34 16.27
C SER A 217 -15.69 0.71 17.29
N LYS A 218 -15.81 -0.62 17.30
CA LYS A 218 -16.62 -1.38 18.28
C LYS A 218 -15.86 -1.69 19.58
N GLY A 219 -14.57 -1.36 19.67
CA GLY A 219 -13.75 -1.67 20.85
C GLY A 219 -13.40 -3.15 21.02
N GLU A 220 -13.54 -3.96 19.97
CA GLU A 220 -13.38 -5.43 20.02
C GLU A 220 -11.91 -5.89 19.95
N ILE A 221 -10.97 -5.02 19.54
CA ILE A 221 -9.55 -5.39 19.35
C ILE A 221 -8.75 -5.47 20.65
N LEU A 222 -9.21 -4.88 21.74
CA LEU A 222 -8.43 -4.81 22.99
C LEU A 222 -8.34 -6.13 23.76
N ASN A 223 -9.03 -7.20 23.33
CA ASN A 223 -9.13 -8.46 24.11
C ASN A 223 -8.66 -9.72 23.38
N ALA A 224 -7.99 -9.62 22.24
CA ALA A 224 -7.42 -10.77 21.53
C ALA A 224 -5.92 -10.91 21.86
N SER A 225 -5.66 -11.42 23.07
CA SER A 225 -4.33 -11.88 23.52
C SER A 225 -4.00 -13.27 22.96
#